data_29679f84a1d2b6e60a32b9ff71fa9ef7
#
_entry.id   29679f84a1d2b6e60a32b9ff71fa9ef7
#
_cell.length_a   1.000
_cell.length_b   1.000
_cell.length_c   1.000
_cell.angle_alpha   90.00
_cell.angle_beta   90.00
_cell.angle_gamma   90.00
#
_symmetry.space_group_name_H-M   'P 1'
#
loop_
_entity.id
_entity.type
_entity.pdbx_description
1 polymer ?
#
loop_
_entity_poly.entity_id
_entity_poly.type
_entity_poly.pdbx_seq_one_letter_code
_entity_poly.pdbx_strand_id
1 'polypeptide(L)'
;MNTKRQIVRFALVAAGFTFAASAGAQTVLKFSHTDQQQGARQAGAQIFAKKVAEYTQNRYKVNVFCCSQLGNDPKNIEQLVSGGIDFTVSATGSYAPHIDSLNLTMLPFMFDSYEQGWKFYDTSKWLKTQFDKAPAKGFRFLATWEAGFRSMTTKDPLNSPADAKGKKLRTFPNEMMRWLLEDVGFGVQ
;
A
#
# COMPACT_ATOMS: atom_id res chain seq x y z
N MET A 1 -5.67 71.70 -1.13
CA MET A 1 -4.70 71.12 -0.14
C MET A 1 -5.14 69.69 0.26
N ASN A 2 -5.71 68.86 -0.64
CA ASN A 2 -6.25 67.55 -0.28
C ASN A 2 -5.81 66.36 -1.19
N THR A 3 -5.07 66.59 -2.25
CA THR A 3 -4.71 65.58 -3.24
C THR A 3 -3.62 64.60 -2.74
N LYS A 4 -2.66 65.08 -1.96
CA LYS A 4 -1.56 64.25 -1.42
C LYS A 4 -2.04 63.26 -0.32
N ARG A 5 -3.08 63.61 0.45
CA ARG A 5 -3.65 62.72 1.48
C ARG A 5 -4.51 61.58 0.89
N GLN A 6 -5.09 61.78 -0.28
CA GLN A 6 -5.87 60.73 -0.94
C GLN A 6 -4.97 59.69 -1.62
N ILE A 7 -3.82 60.10 -2.18
CA ILE A 7 -2.85 59.20 -2.81
C ILE A 7 -2.24 58.24 -1.79
N VAL A 8 -1.92 58.73 -0.58
CA VAL A 8 -1.35 57.91 0.50
C VAL A 8 -2.38 56.87 1.02
N ARG A 9 -3.67 57.23 1.05
CA ARG A 9 -4.72 56.30 1.47
C ARG A 9 -4.97 55.18 0.45
N PHE A 10 -4.89 55.48 -0.84
CA PHE A 10 -5.00 54.48 -1.92
C PHE A 10 -3.78 53.54 -1.95
N ALA A 11 -2.59 54.03 -1.73
CA ALA A 11 -1.35 53.22 -1.68
C ALA A 11 -1.37 52.23 -0.49
N LEU A 12 -1.90 52.60 0.66
CA LEU A 12 -1.99 51.73 1.84
C LEU A 12 -3.06 50.62 1.68
N VAL A 13 -4.13 50.83 0.92
CA VAL A 13 -5.17 49.83 0.63
C VAL A 13 -4.65 48.83 -0.41
N ALA A 14 -3.86 49.25 -1.41
CA ALA A 14 -3.25 48.36 -2.40
C ALA A 14 -2.17 47.44 -1.82
N ALA A 15 -1.41 47.88 -0.81
CA ALA A 15 -0.39 47.08 -0.14
C ALA A 15 -0.95 45.98 0.78
N GLY A 16 -2.20 46.12 1.22
CA GLY A 16 -2.87 45.12 2.07
C GLY A 16 -3.43 43.92 1.32
N PHE A 17 -3.57 43.94 -0.02
CA PHE A 17 -4.15 42.88 -0.82
C PHE A 17 -3.15 41.86 -1.36
N THR A 18 -1.84 42.11 -1.24
CA THR A 18 -0.81 41.23 -1.82
C THR A 18 -0.34 40.11 -0.88
N PHE A 19 -0.82 40.05 0.37
CA PHE A 19 -0.42 38.99 1.34
C PHE A 19 -1.42 37.81 1.45
N ALA A 20 -2.51 37.81 0.69
CA ALA A 20 -3.58 36.80 0.84
C ALA A 20 -3.52 35.65 -0.22
N ALA A 21 -2.45 35.52 -1.02
CA ALA A 21 -2.46 34.61 -2.17
C ALA A 21 -1.46 33.44 -2.07
N SER A 22 -1.11 33.00 -0.88
CA SER A 22 -0.28 31.78 -0.72
C SER A 22 -0.97 30.72 0.15
N ALA A 23 -2.29 30.61 0.08
CA ALA A 23 -2.93 29.36 0.47
C ALA A 23 -2.62 28.34 -0.63
N GLY A 24 -1.46 27.71 -0.59
CA GLY A 24 -1.09 26.65 -1.50
C GLY A 24 -2.21 25.62 -1.52
N ALA A 25 -2.80 25.33 -2.67
CA ALA A 25 -3.88 24.36 -2.81
C ALA A 25 -3.41 23.03 -2.19
N GLN A 26 -4.18 22.51 -1.23
CA GLN A 26 -3.89 21.22 -0.61
C GLN A 26 -3.88 20.12 -1.67
N THR A 27 -2.76 19.42 -1.82
CA THR A 27 -2.66 18.28 -2.73
C THR A 27 -3.32 17.05 -2.08
N VAL A 28 -4.27 16.46 -2.78
CA VAL A 28 -4.97 15.25 -2.32
C VAL A 28 -4.34 14.04 -2.96
N LEU A 29 -3.88 13.10 -2.12
CA LEU A 29 -3.27 11.83 -2.49
C LEU A 29 -4.21 10.68 -2.19
N LYS A 30 -4.14 9.60 -2.95
CA LYS A 30 -4.99 8.40 -2.81
C LYS A 30 -4.17 7.24 -2.25
N PHE A 31 -4.67 6.62 -1.18
CA PHE A 31 -4.13 5.39 -0.62
C PHE A 31 -5.17 4.29 -0.73
N SER A 32 -4.88 3.21 -1.47
CA SER A 32 -5.79 2.08 -1.67
C SER A 32 -5.31 0.82 -0.97
N HIS A 33 -6.24 0.04 -0.42
CA HIS A 33 -5.98 -1.31 0.09
C HIS A 33 -7.24 -2.20 0.03
N THR A 34 -7.03 -3.51 0.19
CA THR A 34 -8.08 -4.53 0.03
C THR A 34 -8.71 -4.98 1.35
N ASP A 35 -8.14 -4.58 2.49
CA ASP A 35 -8.61 -5.00 3.81
C ASP A 35 -9.92 -4.30 4.20
N GLN A 36 -10.65 -4.90 5.13
CA GLN A 36 -11.90 -4.35 5.64
C GLN A 36 -11.69 -3.07 6.45
N GLN A 37 -12.76 -2.30 6.63
CA GLN A 37 -12.72 -1.02 7.33
C GLN A 37 -12.26 -1.13 8.80
N GLN A 38 -12.47 -2.28 9.44
CA GLN A 38 -12.01 -2.57 10.80
C GLN A 38 -10.65 -3.29 10.84
N GLY A 39 -10.03 -3.53 9.68
CA GLY A 39 -8.79 -4.27 9.56
C GLY A 39 -7.54 -3.46 9.94
N ALA A 40 -6.44 -4.18 10.18
CA ALA A 40 -5.17 -3.57 10.59
C ALA A 40 -4.59 -2.65 9.50
N ARG A 41 -4.74 -3.01 8.21
CA ARG A 41 -4.30 -2.16 7.09
C ARG A 41 -5.03 -0.82 7.07
N GLN A 42 -6.34 -0.81 7.36
CA GLN A 42 -7.11 0.43 7.46
C GLN A 42 -6.58 1.30 8.61
N ALA A 43 -6.38 0.73 9.79
CA ALA A 43 -5.84 1.46 10.94
C ALA A 43 -4.46 2.08 10.62
N GLY A 44 -3.56 1.28 10.04
CA GLY A 44 -2.24 1.75 9.62
C GLY A 44 -2.30 2.84 8.55
N ALA A 45 -3.17 2.68 7.54
CA ALA A 45 -3.35 3.68 6.49
C ALA A 45 -3.91 5.01 7.02
N GLN A 46 -4.81 4.97 8.01
CA GLN A 46 -5.32 6.17 8.67
C GLN A 46 -4.24 6.88 9.50
N ILE A 47 -3.39 6.11 10.22
CA ILE A 47 -2.22 6.66 10.93
C ILE A 47 -1.27 7.31 9.93
N PHE A 48 -0.95 6.64 8.81
CA PHE A 48 -0.12 7.19 7.75
C PHE A 48 -0.70 8.50 7.21
N ALA A 49 -1.99 8.52 6.87
CA ALA A 49 -2.68 9.72 6.36
C ALA A 49 -2.59 10.90 7.35
N LYS A 50 -2.84 10.62 8.63
CA LYS A 50 -2.70 11.63 9.70
C LYS A 50 -1.28 12.17 9.80
N LYS A 51 -0.27 11.29 9.77
CA LYS A 51 1.14 11.69 9.86
C LYS A 51 1.62 12.47 8.62
N VAL A 52 1.17 12.12 7.44
CA VAL A 52 1.45 12.91 6.22
C VAL A 52 0.88 14.33 6.36
N ALA A 53 -0.36 14.48 6.80
CA ALA A 53 -0.95 15.80 7.01
C ALA A 53 -0.18 16.60 8.07
N GLU A 54 0.15 15.96 9.21
CA GLU A 54 0.91 16.57 10.31
C GLU A 54 2.30 17.05 9.85
N TYR A 55 3.11 16.17 9.27
CA TYR A 55 4.50 16.49 8.87
C TYR A 55 4.60 17.45 7.69
N THR A 56 3.56 17.52 6.88
CA THR A 56 3.51 18.43 5.72
C THR A 56 2.77 19.74 6.01
N GLN A 57 2.35 19.96 7.27
CA GLN A 57 1.57 21.13 7.66
C GLN A 57 0.31 21.28 6.79
N ASN A 58 -0.38 20.15 6.56
CA ASN A 58 -1.56 20.01 5.70
C ASN A 58 -1.36 20.38 4.21
N ARG A 59 -0.12 20.47 3.70
CA ARG A 59 0.11 20.62 2.27
C ARG A 59 -0.38 19.39 1.47
N TYR A 60 -0.29 18.20 2.09
CA TYR A 60 -0.80 16.95 1.52
C TYR A 60 -1.88 16.36 2.42
N LYS A 61 -2.96 15.89 1.80
CA LYS A 61 -4.02 15.11 2.42
C LYS A 61 -4.08 13.75 1.76
N VAL A 62 -4.07 12.68 2.53
CA VAL A 62 -4.22 11.31 2.01
C VAL A 62 -5.64 10.83 2.25
N ASN A 63 -6.36 10.52 1.17
CA ASN A 63 -7.66 9.86 1.23
C ASN A 63 -7.45 8.35 1.16
N VAL A 64 -7.95 7.62 2.16
CA VAL A 64 -7.82 6.16 2.26
C VAL A 64 -9.06 5.50 1.67
N PHE A 65 -8.86 4.57 0.74
CA PHE A 65 -9.86 3.75 0.07
C PHE A 65 -9.66 2.29 0.46
N CYS A 66 -10.49 1.77 1.36
CA CYS A 66 -10.45 0.38 1.81
C CYS A 66 -11.24 -0.58 0.92
N CYS A 67 -11.31 -1.83 1.33
CA CYS A 67 -12.36 -2.77 0.92
C CYS A 67 -12.37 -3.03 -0.60
N SER A 68 -11.22 -2.94 -1.25
CA SER A 68 -11.08 -3.07 -2.71
C SER A 68 -11.87 -2.05 -3.53
N GLN A 69 -12.21 -0.87 -2.97
CA GLN A 69 -12.98 0.17 -3.67
C GLN A 69 -12.33 0.62 -4.99
N LEU A 70 -11.00 0.65 -5.05
CA LEU A 70 -10.25 1.00 -6.26
C LEU A 70 -9.70 -0.23 -7.00
N GLY A 71 -9.93 -1.44 -6.49
CA GLY A 71 -9.51 -2.70 -7.08
C GLY A 71 -8.83 -3.64 -6.08
N ASN A 72 -8.52 -4.85 -6.55
CA ASN A 72 -7.71 -5.83 -5.82
C ASN A 72 -6.22 -5.45 -5.83
N ASP A 73 -5.37 -6.20 -5.11
CA ASP A 73 -3.94 -5.91 -4.99
C ASP A 73 -3.23 -5.75 -6.36
N PRO A 74 -3.36 -6.65 -7.35
CA PRO A 74 -2.78 -6.44 -8.67
C PRO A 74 -3.26 -5.14 -9.34
N LYS A 75 -4.57 -4.86 -9.29
CA LYS A 75 -5.12 -3.64 -9.89
C LYS A 75 -4.64 -2.37 -9.21
N ASN A 76 -4.49 -2.39 -7.89
CA ASN A 76 -3.92 -1.27 -7.15
C ASN A 76 -2.45 -1.03 -7.54
N ILE A 77 -1.66 -2.09 -7.76
CA ILE A 77 -0.26 -1.97 -8.20
C ILE A 77 -0.18 -1.40 -9.62
N GLU A 78 -1.04 -1.84 -10.54
CA GLU A 78 -1.14 -1.26 -11.89
C GLU A 78 -1.47 0.24 -11.83
N GLN A 79 -2.44 0.63 -10.99
CA GLN A 79 -2.80 2.03 -10.81
C GLN A 79 -1.69 2.85 -10.16
N LEU A 80 -0.92 2.26 -9.23
CA LEU A 80 0.25 2.89 -8.64
C LEU A 80 1.30 3.19 -9.72
N VAL A 81 1.63 2.21 -10.56
CA VAL A 81 2.59 2.35 -11.67
C VAL A 81 2.14 3.39 -12.70
N SER A 82 0.83 3.45 -12.99
CA SER A 82 0.26 4.42 -13.95
C SER A 82 -0.05 5.79 -13.35
N GLY A 83 0.14 5.98 -12.03
CA GLY A 83 -0.16 7.23 -11.34
C GLY A 83 -1.66 7.46 -11.05
N GLY A 84 -2.49 6.44 -11.16
CA GLY A 84 -3.91 6.51 -10.80
C GLY A 84 -4.17 6.60 -9.30
N ILE A 85 -3.26 6.04 -8.50
CA ILE A 85 -3.17 6.17 -7.03
C ILE A 85 -1.74 6.49 -6.63
N ASP A 86 -1.56 7.03 -5.41
CA ASP A 86 -0.26 7.45 -4.90
C ASP A 86 0.37 6.43 -3.94
N PHE A 87 -0.47 5.70 -3.19
CA PHE A 87 -0.03 4.70 -2.21
C PHE A 87 -0.91 3.46 -2.26
N THR A 88 -0.30 2.32 -2.00
CA THR A 88 -1.01 1.07 -1.72
C THR A 88 -0.24 0.22 -0.71
N VAL A 89 -0.95 -0.63 0.02
CA VAL A 89 -0.37 -1.73 0.80
C VAL A 89 -0.92 -3.05 0.26
N SER A 90 -0.02 -3.88 -0.25
CA SER A 90 -0.33 -5.16 -0.87
C SER A 90 0.67 -6.21 -0.43
N ALA A 91 0.32 -7.50 -0.57
CA ALA A 91 1.26 -8.58 -0.30
C ALA A 91 2.48 -8.48 -1.21
N THR A 92 3.68 -8.78 -0.69
CA THR A 92 4.94 -8.68 -1.44
C THR A 92 4.91 -9.49 -2.74
N GLY A 93 4.32 -10.69 -2.73
CA GLY A 93 4.16 -11.50 -3.93
C GLY A 93 3.23 -10.93 -4.99
N SER A 94 2.38 -9.96 -4.67
CA SER A 94 1.55 -9.28 -5.67
C SER A 94 2.37 -8.35 -6.59
N TYR A 95 3.59 -8.01 -6.19
CA TYR A 95 4.54 -7.24 -7.00
C TYR A 95 5.41 -8.13 -7.93
N ALA A 96 5.25 -9.46 -7.87
CA ALA A 96 6.04 -10.40 -8.69
C ALA A 96 5.96 -10.15 -10.21
N PRO A 97 4.84 -9.71 -10.80
CA PRO A 97 4.81 -9.34 -12.22
C PRO A 97 5.79 -8.22 -12.60
N HIS A 98 6.20 -7.40 -11.65
CA HIS A 98 7.18 -6.32 -11.84
C HIS A 98 8.59 -6.72 -11.38
N ILE A 99 8.69 -7.54 -10.33
CA ILE A 99 9.93 -8.00 -9.71
C ILE A 99 9.76 -9.49 -9.37
N ASP A 100 10.00 -10.36 -10.34
CA ASP A 100 9.73 -11.80 -10.29
C ASP A 100 10.27 -12.49 -9.02
N SER A 101 11.49 -12.12 -8.60
CA SER A 101 12.10 -12.65 -7.38
C SER A 101 11.28 -12.45 -6.09
N LEU A 102 10.33 -11.52 -6.06
CA LEU A 102 9.43 -11.35 -4.91
C LEU A 102 8.46 -12.54 -4.74
N ASN A 103 8.30 -13.41 -5.73
CA ASN A 103 7.61 -14.68 -5.56
C ASN A 103 8.21 -15.53 -4.43
N LEU A 104 9.53 -15.45 -4.20
CA LEU A 104 10.18 -16.20 -3.13
C LEU A 104 9.65 -15.83 -1.73
N THR A 105 9.09 -14.63 -1.55
CA THR A 105 8.47 -14.23 -0.29
C THR A 105 7.13 -14.94 -0.01
N MET A 106 6.64 -15.71 -0.96
CA MET A 106 5.40 -16.49 -0.86
C MET A 106 5.63 -17.95 -0.50
N LEU A 107 6.89 -18.39 -0.41
CA LEU A 107 7.21 -19.76 -0.01
C LEU A 107 6.63 -20.07 1.37
N PRO A 108 6.04 -21.26 1.56
CA PRO A 108 5.54 -21.67 2.87
C PRO A 108 6.69 -21.98 3.83
N PHE A 109 6.41 -21.93 5.11
CA PHE A 109 7.33 -22.34 6.19
C PHE A 109 8.69 -21.62 6.20
N MET A 110 8.76 -20.40 5.64
CA MET A 110 10.00 -19.60 5.66
C MET A 110 10.38 -19.11 7.07
N PHE A 111 9.39 -18.93 7.93
CA PHE A 111 9.57 -18.40 9.28
C PHE A 111 8.77 -19.22 10.30
N ASP A 112 9.41 -19.56 11.40
CA ASP A 112 8.79 -20.29 12.51
C ASP A 112 8.16 -19.33 13.54
N SER A 113 8.52 -18.05 13.50
CA SER A 113 7.98 -17.02 14.39
C SER A 113 7.87 -15.66 13.73
N TYR A 114 7.09 -14.76 14.36
CA TYR A 114 6.99 -13.36 13.94
C TYR A 114 8.35 -12.65 14.01
N GLU A 115 9.15 -12.90 15.03
CA GLU A 115 10.46 -12.28 15.23
C GLU A 115 11.42 -12.61 14.09
N GLN A 116 11.43 -13.86 13.62
CA GLN A 116 12.21 -14.25 12.43
C GLN A 116 11.74 -13.52 11.19
N GLY A 117 10.42 -13.43 10.99
CA GLY A 117 9.82 -12.68 9.88
C GLY A 117 10.21 -11.20 9.93
N TRP A 118 10.01 -10.54 11.07
CA TRP A 118 10.37 -9.12 11.23
C TRP A 118 11.86 -8.89 10.98
N LYS A 119 12.73 -9.72 11.57
CA LYS A 119 14.17 -9.63 11.33
C LYS A 119 14.51 -9.76 9.84
N PHE A 120 13.89 -10.69 9.12
CA PHE A 120 14.11 -10.84 7.68
C PHE A 120 13.66 -9.58 6.91
N TYR A 121 12.43 -9.11 7.13
CA TYR A 121 11.90 -7.98 6.41
C TYR A 121 12.62 -6.67 6.73
N ASP A 122 13.12 -6.50 7.94
CA ASP A 122 13.82 -5.28 8.38
C ASP A 122 15.31 -5.27 8.00
N THR A 123 15.97 -6.45 7.93
CA THR A 123 17.44 -6.49 7.83
C THR A 123 17.98 -7.23 6.60
N SER A 124 17.14 -7.93 5.83
CA SER A 124 17.58 -8.72 4.69
C SER A 124 18.17 -7.85 3.58
N LYS A 125 19.47 -8.01 3.33
CA LYS A 125 20.16 -7.38 2.20
C LYS A 125 19.58 -7.85 0.86
N TRP A 126 19.19 -9.14 0.78
CA TRP A 126 18.55 -9.68 -0.42
C TRP A 126 17.24 -8.95 -0.71
N LEU A 127 16.34 -8.85 0.28
CA LEU A 127 15.04 -8.19 0.11
C LEU A 127 15.22 -6.72 -0.27
N LYS A 128 16.14 -6.03 0.41
CA LYS A 128 16.49 -4.65 0.05
C LYS A 128 16.91 -4.54 -1.41
N THR A 129 17.78 -5.45 -1.90
CA THR A 129 18.20 -5.47 -3.31
C THR A 129 17.02 -5.68 -4.27
N GLN A 130 15.99 -6.46 -3.86
CA GLN A 130 14.78 -6.60 -4.68
C GLN A 130 13.95 -5.31 -4.67
N PHE A 131 13.78 -4.69 -3.51
CA PHE A 131 13.03 -3.43 -3.38
C PHE A 131 13.71 -2.28 -4.13
N ASP A 132 15.03 -2.24 -4.19
CA ASP A 132 15.81 -1.24 -4.94
C ASP A 132 15.60 -1.31 -6.47
N LYS A 133 14.97 -2.38 -6.99
CA LYS A 133 14.57 -2.47 -8.41
C LYS A 133 13.27 -1.72 -8.73
N ALA A 134 12.45 -1.43 -7.71
CA ALA A 134 11.11 -0.87 -7.87
C ALA A 134 11.06 0.51 -8.55
N PRO A 135 12.00 1.46 -8.30
CA PRO A 135 11.99 2.75 -8.96
C PRO A 135 12.05 2.66 -10.50
N ALA A 136 12.80 1.70 -11.03
CA ALA A 136 12.86 1.44 -12.48
C ALA A 136 11.55 0.85 -13.05
N LYS A 137 10.61 0.45 -12.17
CA LYS A 137 9.28 -0.07 -12.50
C LYS A 137 8.15 0.92 -12.22
N GLY A 138 8.49 2.17 -11.85
CA GLY A 138 7.52 3.25 -11.63
C GLY A 138 6.95 3.36 -10.23
N PHE A 139 7.49 2.64 -9.23
CA PHE A 139 7.05 2.74 -7.84
C PHE A 139 8.22 2.59 -6.85
N ARG A 140 7.96 2.74 -5.55
CA ARG A 140 8.97 2.60 -4.49
C ARG A 140 8.36 1.92 -3.28
N PHE A 141 9.08 0.96 -2.70
CA PHE A 141 8.76 0.44 -1.37
C PHE A 141 9.21 1.43 -0.30
N LEU A 142 8.30 1.78 0.61
CA LEU A 142 8.57 2.70 1.71
C LEU A 142 8.83 1.95 3.01
N ALA A 143 8.03 0.91 3.28
CA ALA A 143 8.12 0.06 4.46
C ALA A 143 7.39 -1.26 4.21
N THR A 144 7.57 -2.21 5.12
CA THR A 144 6.81 -3.45 5.19
C THR A 144 5.89 -3.44 6.40
N TRP A 145 4.70 -4.02 6.24
CA TRP A 145 3.73 -4.20 7.32
C TRP A 145 3.50 -5.69 7.52
N GLU A 146 3.45 -6.12 8.76
CA GLU A 146 3.15 -7.49 9.10
C GLU A 146 1.64 -7.75 8.96
N ALA A 147 1.26 -8.88 8.37
CA ALA A 147 -0.12 -9.30 8.12
C ALA A 147 -0.49 -10.64 8.80
N GLY A 148 0.40 -11.17 9.62
CA GLY A 148 0.20 -12.44 10.32
C GLY A 148 0.55 -13.68 9.49
N PHE A 149 0.40 -14.84 10.13
CA PHE A 149 0.49 -16.12 9.46
C PHE A 149 -0.77 -16.40 8.67
N ARG A 150 -0.60 -17.07 7.54
CA ARG A 150 -1.72 -17.47 6.69
C ARG A 150 -2.30 -18.77 7.16
N SER A 151 -3.61 -18.79 7.35
CA SER A 151 -4.38 -20.00 7.66
C SER A 151 -5.32 -20.34 6.53
N MET A 152 -5.60 -21.63 6.35
CA MET A 152 -6.64 -22.10 5.44
C MET A 152 -7.95 -22.28 6.20
N THR A 153 -9.06 -21.92 5.57
CA THR A 153 -10.40 -22.25 6.06
C THR A 153 -11.02 -23.27 5.13
N THR A 154 -11.53 -24.35 5.68
CA THR A 154 -12.15 -25.45 4.94
C THR A 154 -13.47 -25.83 5.57
N LYS A 155 -14.38 -26.43 4.77
CA LYS A 155 -15.66 -26.92 5.24
C LYS A 155 -15.49 -28.10 6.21
N ASP A 156 -14.59 -29.02 5.85
CA ASP A 156 -14.28 -30.21 6.64
C ASP A 156 -12.83 -30.13 7.12
N PRO A 157 -12.48 -30.68 8.29
CA PRO A 157 -11.09 -30.74 8.76
C PRO A 157 -10.16 -31.40 7.74
N LEU A 158 -8.95 -30.86 7.59
CA LEU A 158 -7.86 -31.47 6.84
C LEU A 158 -6.84 -32.01 7.86
N ASN A 159 -6.68 -33.31 7.93
CA ASN A 159 -5.77 -33.98 8.88
C ASN A 159 -4.46 -34.41 8.19
N SER A 160 -4.45 -34.44 6.87
CA SER A 160 -3.29 -34.80 6.04
C SER A 160 -3.33 -34.08 4.70
N PRO A 161 -2.20 -33.99 3.98
CA PRO A 161 -2.18 -33.46 2.60
C PRO A 161 -3.12 -34.23 1.65
N ALA A 162 -3.32 -35.54 1.88
CA ALA A 162 -4.21 -36.36 1.07
C ALA A 162 -5.68 -35.89 1.10
N ASP A 163 -6.10 -35.24 2.21
CA ASP A 163 -7.45 -34.73 2.36
C ASP A 163 -7.72 -33.50 1.48
N ALA A 164 -6.68 -32.88 0.94
CA ALA A 164 -6.78 -31.76 0.01
C ALA A 164 -7.23 -32.19 -1.40
N LYS A 165 -6.99 -33.45 -1.76
CA LYS A 165 -7.19 -33.95 -3.12
C LYS A 165 -8.64 -33.73 -3.61
N GLY A 166 -8.74 -32.97 -4.71
CA GLY A 166 -10.03 -32.69 -5.36
C GLY A 166 -10.86 -31.59 -4.64
N LYS A 167 -10.42 -31.07 -3.50
CA LYS A 167 -11.12 -29.95 -2.85
C LYS A 167 -10.76 -28.63 -3.55
N LYS A 168 -11.76 -27.76 -3.70
CA LYS A 168 -11.57 -26.43 -4.29
C LYS A 168 -11.09 -25.44 -3.24
N LEU A 169 -10.06 -24.66 -3.59
CA LEU A 169 -9.52 -23.62 -2.74
C LEU A 169 -9.35 -22.32 -3.53
N ARG A 170 -9.83 -21.21 -2.97
CA ARG A 170 -9.60 -19.88 -3.52
C ARG A 170 -8.37 -19.27 -2.88
N THR A 171 -7.47 -18.72 -3.68
CA THR A 171 -6.33 -17.91 -3.22
C THR A 171 -6.33 -16.54 -3.88
N PHE A 172 -5.44 -15.64 -3.43
CA PHE A 172 -5.21 -14.38 -4.14
C PHE A 172 -4.41 -14.65 -5.43
N PRO A 173 -4.50 -13.77 -6.46
CA PRO A 173 -3.82 -13.96 -7.73
C PRO A 173 -2.29 -13.91 -7.60
N ASN A 174 -1.66 -15.08 -7.48
CA ASN A 174 -0.21 -15.25 -7.48
C ASN A 174 0.12 -16.67 -7.94
N GLU A 175 0.98 -16.80 -8.95
CA GLU A 175 1.33 -18.10 -9.55
C GLU A 175 2.00 -19.05 -8.56
N MET A 176 2.95 -18.57 -7.77
CA MET A 176 3.64 -19.39 -6.77
C MET A 176 2.64 -20.00 -5.78
N MET A 177 1.69 -19.20 -5.30
CA MET A 177 0.64 -19.70 -4.39
C MET A 177 -0.27 -20.72 -5.08
N ARG A 178 -0.59 -20.52 -6.37
CA ARG A 178 -1.38 -21.48 -7.13
C ARG A 178 -0.64 -22.82 -7.22
N TRP A 179 0.60 -22.83 -7.68
CA TRP A 179 1.42 -24.04 -7.81
C TRP A 179 1.56 -24.78 -6.48
N LEU A 180 1.88 -24.07 -5.41
CA LEU A 180 2.01 -24.65 -4.07
C LEU A 180 0.74 -25.37 -3.61
N LEU A 181 -0.42 -24.79 -3.88
CA LEU A 181 -1.70 -25.39 -3.48
C LEU A 181 -2.12 -26.52 -4.41
N GLU A 182 -1.83 -26.44 -5.70
CA GLU A 182 -2.05 -27.52 -6.68
C GLU A 182 -1.16 -28.73 -6.36
N ASP A 183 0.10 -28.53 -5.98
CA ASP A 183 1.01 -29.61 -5.57
C ASP A 183 0.53 -30.37 -4.33
N VAL A 184 -0.15 -29.69 -3.42
CA VAL A 184 -0.82 -30.33 -2.28
C VAL A 184 -2.07 -31.12 -2.70
N GLY A 185 -2.63 -30.84 -3.88
CA GLY A 185 -3.78 -31.54 -4.44
C GLY A 185 -5.08 -30.76 -4.50
N PHE A 186 -5.07 -29.46 -4.17
CA PHE A 186 -6.24 -28.60 -4.32
C PHE A 186 -6.54 -28.26 -5.77
N GLY A 187 -7.82 -28.12 -6.12
CA GLY A 187 -8.27 -27.41 -7.31
C GLY A 187 -8.32 -25.90 -7.01
N VAL A 188 -7.31 -25.15 -7.47
CA VAL A 188 -7.18 -23.72 -7.15
C VAL A 188 -8.04 -22.86 -8.07
N GLN A 189 -8.73 -21.84 -7.48
CA GLN A 189 -9.61 -20.90 -8.18
C GLN A 189 -9.16 -19.45 -7.91
#